data_f70ba073208daadfa75048c5d4be6631
#
_entry.id   f70ba073208daadfa75048c5d4be6631
#
_cell.length_a   1.000
_cell.length_b   1.000
_cell.length_c   1.000
_cell.angle_alpha   90.00
_cell.angle_beta   90.00
_cell.angle_gamma   90.00
#
_symmetry.space_group_name_H-M   'P 1'
#
loop_
_entity.id
_entity.type
_entity.pdbx_description
1 polymer ?
#
loop_
_entity_poly.entity_id
_entity_poly.type
_entity_poly.pdbx_seq_one_letter_code
_entity_poly.pdbx_strand_id
1 'polypeptide(L)'
;MAQPVLGTPWKKLNGPVSEDEIAWVDKYWRAANYLSVGQIYLRSNPLMRADFKNQDGPDGFTREDVKHRLVGHWGTTPGLNFLFGHVNRLIRDHQQNAIFLMGPGHGGPAGTAQSLLDGTYREIRPDITDDEAGLQKFFRQFSYPGGIPSHYAPETPGSIHEGGELGYVLSHAYGAVLDNPSMLAVAVVGDGEAETGPLATSWQTNKFMDPLTDGIVLPILHLNGYKIANPTILARISDGERDEFFRGMGYHPYNFVAGFDEEDHASIHRRFATLLEAVFDEICDIKRRAAAGEASRPFYPMIIFRTPKGWTCPKEIDGKKTEGSWRAHQVPLASARDTEAHFEVLKGWLESYEPDGLFDEKGGIRPEVTEFMPEGELRLGANPNTNGGKLLEDLKLPETSKYEIDVKNGGHGFGATEATRVLGEYTAELINNNRDKFRIFGPDETASNRLQPSYQVTDKQWFNGDLNDDPANDEHLAPVGNVIEQLSEHQCEGLLEGYILTGRHGLWSSYESFVHIVDSMVNQHCKWLEATVREIPWRKPISGLNMLLSSHVWRQDHNGFSHQDPGFVDVLLNKTFNNDHVVNIYYPADANLLLAVAECCYTSTNCVNAVFAGKQPAPTWVTLDEAREEL
;
A
#
# COMPACT_ATOMS: atom_id res chain seq x y z
N MET A 1 3.98 -8.08 -23.56
CA MET A 1 4.92 -6.96 -23.85
C MET A 1 5.45 -6.49 -22.51
N ALA A 2 6.74 -6.19 -22.38
CA ALA A 2 7.24 -5.59 -21.14
C ALA A 2 6.44 -4.30 -20.85
N GLN A 3 6.08 -4.08 -19.57
CA GLN A 3 5.45 -2.84 -19.15
C GLN A 3 6.29 -1.64 -19.63
N PRO A 4 5.69 -0.54 -20.04
CA PRO A 4 6.45 0.65 -20.42
C PRO A 4 7.32 1.06 -19.21
N VAL A 5 8.61 1.17 -19.42
CA VAL A 5 9.55 1.63 -18.39
C VAL A 5 9.31 3.12 -18.20
N LEU A 6 8.72 3.52 -17.09
CA LEU A 6 8.56 4.92 -16.72
C LEU A 6 9.91 5.48 -16.29
N GLY A 7 10.29 6.61 -16.85
CA GLY A 7 11.53 7.31 -16.50
C GLY A 7 12.81 6.56 -16.86
N THR A 8 13.92 6.93 -16.21
CA THR A 8 15.24 6.29 -16.35
C THR A 8 15.59 5.61 -15.03
N PRO A 9 15.26 4.32 -14.87
CA PRO A 9 15.40 3.66 -13.57
C PRO A 9 16.87 3.49 -13.16
N TRP A 10 17.10 3.58 -11.87
CA TRP A 10 18.35 3.23 -11.19
C TRP A 10 19.59 3.97 -11.70
N LYS A 11 19.42 5.21 -12.11
CA LYS A 11 20.51 6.05 -12.56
C LYS A 11 20.44 7.41 -11.90
N LYS A 12 21.52 7.82 -11.28
CA LYS A 12 21.70 9.19 -10.81
C LYS A 12 21.94 10.09 -12.02
N LEU A 13 21.03 11.01 -12.29
CA LEU A 13 21.08 11.90 -13.44
C LEU A 13 21.65 13.28 -13.10
N ASN A 14 21.32 13.79 -11.90
CA ASN A 14 21.70 15.13 -11.47
C ASN A 14 22.90 15.12 -10.49
N GLY A 15 23.51 16.29 -10.33
CA GLY A 15 24.59 16.54 -9.39
C GLY A 15 24.09 16.69 -7.93
N PRO A 16 24.87 17.38 -7.07
CA PRO A 16 24.47 17.69 -5.70
C PRO A 16 23.19 18.54 -5.69
N VAL A 17 22.38 18.35 -4.63
CA VAL A 17 21.14 19.10 -4.42
C VAL A 17 21.43 20.61 -4.34
N SER A 18 20.72 21.40 -5.13
CA SER A 18 20.91 22.86 -5.19
C SER A 18 20.17 23.59 -4.08
N GLU A 19 20.58 24.85 -3.82
CA GLU A 19 19.87 25.70 -2.86
C GLU A 19 18.44 26.04 -3.32
N ASP A 20 18.19 26.14 -4.60
CA ASP A 20 16.86 26.38 -5.16
C ASP A 20 15.92 25.19 -4.88
N GLU A 21 16.43 23.97 -5.01
CA GLU A 21 15.68 22.75 -4.64
C GLU A 21 15.39 22.68 -3.14
N ILE A 22 16.34 23.08 -2.30
CA ILE A 22 16.13 23.14 -0.84
C ILE A 22 15.05 24.18 -0.51
N ALA A 23 15.12 25.36 -1.12
CA ALA A 23 14.11 26.41 -0.93
C ALA A 23 12.72 25.98 -1.42
N TRP A 24 12.68 25.22 -2.53
CA TRP A 24 11.44 24.65 -3.04
C TRP A 24 10.84 23.59 -2.09
N VAL A 25 11.63 22.65 -1.60
CA VAL A 25 11.14 21.61 -0.69
C VAL A 25 10.55 22.23 0.58
N ASP A 26 11.16 23.30 1.11
CA ASP A 26 10.60 24.05 2.25
C ASP A 26 9.24 24.68 1.91
N LYS A 27 9.13 25.36 0.77
CA LYS A 27 7.84 25.92 0.31
C LYS A 27 6.78 24.82 0.13
N TYR A 28 7.15 23.71 -0.51
CA TYR A 28 6.26 22.58 -0.67
C TYR A 28 5.78 22.05 0.68
N TRP A 29 6.70 21.83 1.63
CA TRP A 29 6.37 21.32 2.95
C TRP A 29 5.45 22.25 3.73
N ARG A 30 5.70 23.57 3.70
CA ARG A 30 4.81 24.57 4.30
C ARG A 30 3.43 24.59 3.65
N ALA A 31 3.35 24.52 2.33
CA ALA A 31 2.09 24.45 1.60
C ALA A 31 1.30 23.17 1.94
N ALA A 32 1.96 22.01 1.94
CA ALA A 32 1.34 20.73 2.28
C ALA A 32 0.83 20.73 3.74
N ASN A 33 1.60 21.32 4.68
CA ASN A 33 1.19 21.45 6.08
C ASN A 33 -0.01 22.42 6.22
N TYR A 34 0.01 23.57 5.54
CA TYR A 34 -1.12 24.51 5.53
C TYR A 34 -2.39 23.84 5.00
N LEU A 35 -2.28 23.16 3.86
CA LEU A 35 -3.39 22.41 3.26
C LEU A 35 -3.91 21.32 4.21
N SER A 36 -3.03 20.66 4.93
CA SER A 36 -3.40 19.61 5.88
C SER A 36 -4.11 20.16 7.12
N VAL A 37 -3.63 21.26 7.70
CA VAL A 37 -4.31 21.95 8.81
C VAL A 37 -5.67 22.49 8.34
N GLY A 38 -5.73 23.10 7.16
CA GLY A 38 -6.97 23.60 6.56
C GLY A 38 -8.03 22.50 6.39
N GLN A 39 -7.62 21.31 5.91
CA GLN A 39 -8.52 20.15 5.79
C GLN A 39 -9.11 19.73 7.15
N ILE A 40 -8.34 19.79 8.21
CA ILE A 40 -8.81 19.41 9.56
C ILE A 40 -9.74 20.46 10.14
N TYR A 41 -9.40 21.75 10.00
CA TYR A 41 -10.02 22.83 10.77
C TYR A 41 -10.99 23.71 9.99
N LEU A 42 -10.73 24.04 8.72
CA LEU A 42 -11.41 25.13 8.03
C LEU A 42 -12.61 24.67 7.19
N ARG A 43 -13.70 25.43 7.27
CA ARG A 43 -14.89 25.29 6.41
C ARG A 43 -15.08 26.44 5.44
N SER A 44 -14.58 27.62 5.77
CA SER A 44 -14.67 28.86 4.97
C SER A 44 -13.43 29.72 5.19
N ASN A 45 -13.31 30.77 4.38
CA ASN A 45 -12.16 31.68 4.42
C ASN A 45 -10.82 30.95 4.48
N PRO A 46 -10.49 30.16 3.44
CA PRO A 46 -9.37 29.22 3.48
C PRO A 46 -8.00 29.89 3.59
N LEU A 47 -7.91 31.21 3.37
CA LEU A 47 -6.68 32.01 3.46
C LEU A 47 -6.70 33.04 4.58
N MET A 48 -7.66 32.96 5.51
CA MET A 48 -7.79 33.85 6.69
C MET A 48 -7.86 35.34 6.34
N ARG A 49 -8.43 35.68 5.19
CA ARG A 49 -8.49 37.08 4.72
C ARG A 49 -9.44 37.95 5.56
N ALA A 50 -8.97 39.11 5.92
CA ALA A 50 -9.78 40.09 6.70
C ALA A 50 -10.96 40.67 5.91
N ASP A 51 -10.86 40.77 4.59
CA ASP A 51 -11.87 41.28 3.67
C ASP A 51 -12.79 40.21 3.08
N PHE A 52 -12.61 38.95 3.47
CA PHE A 52 -13.44 37.83 3.02
C PHE A 52 -14.90 38.06 3.32
N LYS A 53 -15.75 37.93 2.29
CA LYS A 53 -17.20 38.04 2.41
C LYS A 53 -17.82 36.69 2.60
N ASN A 54 -18.15 36.37 3.84
CA ASN A 54 -18.74 35.08 4.19
C ASN A 54 -20.25 35.10 3.89
N GLN A 55 -20.71 34.19 3.03
CA GLN A 55 -22.14 34.08 2.69
C GLN A 55 -22.97 33.52 3.85
N ASP A 56 -22.35 32.75 4.74
CA ASP A 56 -23.01 31.98 5.80
C ASP A 56 -22.57 32.40 7.22
N GLY A 57 -21.91 33.55 7.38
CA GLY A 57 -21.38 34.00 8.67
C GLY A 57 -20.80 35.43 8.66
N PRO A 58 -20.11 35.84 9.71
CA PRO A 58 -19.44 37.13 9.78
C PRO A 58 -18.36 37.29 8.72
N ASP A 59 -18.15 38.53 8.24
CA ASP A 59 -17.05 38.89 7.36
C ASP A 59 -15.68 38.73 8.06
N GLY A 60 -14.64 38.48 7.30
CA GLY A 60 -13.29 38.24 7.79
C GLY A 60 -13.05 36.82 8.30
N PHE A 61 -11.92 36.60 8.98
CA PHE A 61 -11.60 35.30 9.56
C PHE A 61 -12.05 35.21 11.01
N THR A 62 -12.96 34.32 11.30
CA THR A 62 -13.63 34.18 12.58
C THR A 62 -13.78 32.74 13.01
N ARG A 63 -14.18 32.50 14.27
CA ARG A 63 -14.45 31.12 14.77
C ARG A 63 -15.53 30.40 13.96
N GLU A 64 -16.42 31.12 13.28
CA GLU A 64 -17.43 30.55 12.40
C GLU A 64 -16.83 29.91 11.16
N ASP A 65 -15.58 30.25 10.78
CA ASP A 65 -14.86 29.62 9.68
C ASP A 65 -14.25 28.25 10.05
N VAL A 66 -14.22 27.92 11.34
CA VAL A 66 -13.79 26.62 11.83
C VAL A 66 -14.95 25.61 11.73
N LYS A 67 -14.67 24.38 11.34
CA LYS A 67 -15.65 23.29 11.25
C LYS A 67 -16.33 23.02 12.59
N HIS A 68 -17.60 22.61 12.57
CA HIS A 68 -18.34 22.19 13.77
C HIS A 68 -17.82 20.87 14.34
N ARG A 69 -17.38 19.96 13.46
CA ARG A 69 -16.79 18.67 13.80
C ARG A 69 -15.39 18.61 13.25
N LEU A 70 -14.41 18.57 14.13
CA LEU A 70 -13.00 18.45 13.78
C LEU A 70 -12.61 16.96 13.73
N VAL A 71 -12.14 16.52 12.57
CA VAL A 71 -11.69 15.13 12.34
C VAL A 71 -10.43 15.16 11.51
N GLY A 72 -9.45 14.37 11.91
CA GLY A 72 -8.17 14.23 11.23
C GLY A 72 -7.06 13.91 12.24
N HIS A 73 -5.89 13.59 11.74
CA HIS A 73 -4.76 13.20 12.56
C HIS A 73 -3.53 14.01 12.15
N TRP A 74 -3.21 15.00 12.98
CA TRP A 74 -2.05 15.83 12.73
C TRP A 74 -0.73 15.13 13.06
N GLY A 75 -0.72 14.22 14.04
CA GLY A 75 0.48 13.66 14.66
C GLY A 75 1.54 13.12 13.71
N THR A 76 1.15 12.46 12.64
CA THR A 76 2.06 11.89 11.62
C THR A 76 2.13 12.74 10.34
N THR A 77 1.14 13.60 10.11
CA THR A 77 0.95 14.36 8.88
C THR A 77 2.16 15.22 8.47
N PRO A 78 2.79 16.03 9.35
CA PRO A 78 3.89 16.90 8.94
C PRO A 78 5.15 16.14 8.53
N GLY A 79 5.43 14.99 9.16
CA GLY A 79 6.51 14.11 8.73
C GLY A 79 6.25 13.47 7.38
N LEU A 80 5.01 13.05 7.10
CA LEU A 80 4.61 12.54 5.78
C LEU A 80 4.74 13.62 4.70
N ASN A 81 4.29 14.85 4.96
CA ASN A 81 4.45 15.99 4.05
C ASN A 81 5.92 16.29 3.75
N PHE A 82 6.80 16.18 4.76
CA PHE A 82 8.23 16.31 4.59
C PHE A 82 8.79 15.25 3.64
N LEU A 83 8.42 13.99 3.85
CA LEU A 83 8.86 12.88 3.01
C LEU A 83 8.34 12.99 1.58
N PHE A 84 7.08 13.37 1.38
CA PHE A 84 6.52 13.60 0.04
C PHE A 84 7.33 14.64 -0.76
N GLY A 85 7.68 15.77 -0.16
CA GLY A 85 8.48 16.80 -0.83
C GLY A 85 9.83 16.26 -1.31
N HIS A 86 10.54 15.54 -0.45
CA HIS A 86 11.84 14.97 -0.80
C HIS A 86 11.76 13.81 -1.80
N VAL A 87 10.72 12.97 -1.73
CA VAL A 87 10.51 11.88 -2.69
C VAL A 87 10.13 12.45 -4.06
N ASN A 88 9.28 13.48 -4.14
CA ASN A 88 8.99 14.17 -5.40
C ASN A 88 10.27 14.75 -6.03
N ARG A 89 11.14 15.39 -5.24
CA ARG A 89 12.44 15.87 -5.70
C ARG A 89 13.27 14.73 -6.30
N LEU A 90 13.43 13.62 -5.57
CA LEU A 90 14.19 12.45 -6.01
C LEU A 90 13.64 11.89 -7.34
N ILE A 91 12.30 11.74 -7.44
CA ILE A 91 11.64 11.25 -8.66
C ILE A 91 11.96 12.15 -9.85
N ARG A 92 11.80 13.47 -9.68
CA ARG A 92 12.08 14.44 -10.73
C ARG A 92 13.55 14.44 -11.14
N ASP A 93 14.46 14.48 -10.16
CA ASP A 93 15.90 14.62 -10.40
C ASP A 93 16.48 13.41 -11.11
N HIS A 94 15.99 12.22 -10.80
CA HIS A 94 16.51 10.98 -11.36
C HIS A 94 15.58 10.32 -12.37
N GLN A 95 14.41 10.92 -12.64
CA GLN A 95 13.38 10.34 -13.51
C GLN A 95 13.02 8.90 -13.09
N GLN A 96 12.98 8.66 -11.76
CA GLN A 96 12.76 7.35 -11.19
C GLN A 96 11.27 7.02 -11.16
N ASN A 97 10.88 5.85 -11.69
CA ASN A 97 9.55 5.29 -11.45
C ASN A 97 9.40 4.92 -9.98
N ALA A 98 8.50 5.60 -9.28
CA ALA A 98 8.28 5.35 -7.86
C ALA A 98 6.81 5.47 -7.47
N ILE A 99 6.45 4.74 -6.40
CA ILE A 99 5.18 4.86 -5.70
C ILE A 99 5.44 5.11 -4.22
N PHE A 100 4.46 5.69 -3.53
CA PHE A 100 4.56 6.03 -2.11
C PHE A 100 3.41 5.39 -1.32
N LEU A 101 3.73 4.52 -0.39
CA LEU A 101 2.76 3.84 0.46
C LEU A 101 2.79 4.42 1.87
N MET A 102 1.63 4.74 2.40
CA MET A 102 1.45 5.32 3.73
C MET A 102 0.91 4.28 4.71
N GLY A 103 1.77 3.65 5.50
CA GLY A 103 1.37 2.75 6.59
C GLY A 103 0.51 3.47 7.65
N PRO A 104 0.93 4.64 8.18
CA PRO A 104 0.06 5.43 9.05
C PRO A 104 -1.03 6.13 8.23
N GLY A 105 -2.01 5.38 7.73
CA GLY A 105 -3.09 5.86 6.85
C GLY A 105 -3.97 6.96 7.47
N HIS A 106 -3.96 7.08 8.81
CA HIS A 106 -4.57 8.20 9.50
C HIS A 106 -3.92 9.57 9.14
N GLY A 107 -2.72 9.58 8.53
CA GLY A 107 -2.13 10.76 7.90
C GLY A 107 -2.78 11.19 6.58
N GLY A 108 -4.04 10.83 6.32
CA GLY A 108 -4.80 11.15 5.11
C GLY A 108 -4.73 12.60 4.65
N PRO A 109 -4.69 13.62 5.55
CA PRO A 109 -4.50 15.01 5.13
C PRO A 109 -3.23 15.23 4.29
N ALA A 110 -2.14 14.50 4.58
CA ALA A 110 -0.91 14.59 3.80
C ALA A 110 -1.08 14.03 2.38
N GLY A 111 -1.64 12.84 2.24
CA GLY A 111 -1.85 12.22 0.91
C GLY A 111 -2.78 13.04 0.03
N THR A 112 -3.84 13.62 0.61
CA THR A 112 -4.77 14.48 -0.12
C THR A 112 -4.10 15.81 -0.51
N ALA A 113 -3.31 16.41 0.38
CA ALA A 113 -2.53 17.61 0.08
C ALA A 113 -1.50 17.34 -1.04
N GLN A 114 -0.80 16.22 -0.98
CA GLN A 114 0.12 15.78 -2.03
C GLN A 114 -0.56 15.69 -3.39
N SER A 115 -1.70 15.03 -3.49
CA SER A 115 -2.41 14.86 -4.76
C SER A 115 -3.02 16.17 -5.29
N LEU A 116 -3.31 17.15 -4.40
CA LEU A 116 -3.67 18.49 -4.84
C LEU A 116 -2.46 19.25 -5.40
N LEU A 117 -1.30 19.17 -4.74
CA LEU A 117 -0.07 19.86 -5.14
C LEU A 117 0.52 19.28 -6.43
N ASP A 118 0.41 17.97 -6.68
CA ASP A 118 0.86 17.36 -7.95
C ASP A 118 -0.18 17.52 -9.09
N GLY A 119 -1.34 18.11 -8.79
CA GLY A 119 -2.40 18.40 -9.75
C GLY A 119 -3.37 17.25 -10.02
N THR A 120 -3.06 16.01 -9.62
CA THR A 120 -3.89 14.83 -9.91
C THR A 120 -5.25 14.86 -9.23
N TYR A 121 -5.35 15.52 -8.07
CA TYR A 121 -6.63 15.66 -7.39
C TYR A 121 -7.63 16.48 -8.21
N ARG A 122 -7.17 17.56 -8.88
CA ARG A 122 -8.01 18.37 -9.76
C ARG A 122 -8.40 17.66 -11.05
N GLU A 123 -7.58 16.72 -11.53
CA GLU A 123 -7.92 15.89 -12.69
C GLU A 123 -9.14 14.99 -12.43
N ILE A 124 -9.27 14.48 -11.20
CA ILE A 124 -10.42 13.64 -10.81
C ILE A 124 -11.58 14.43 -10.20
N ARG A 125 -11.32 15.62 -9.67
CA ARG A 125 -12.28 16.54 -9.04
C ARG A 125 -12.15 17.95 -9.67
N PRO A 126 -12.60 18.13 -10.92
CA PRO A 126 -12.47 19.42 -11.62
C PRO A 126 -13.31 20.55 -11.01
N ASP A 127 -14.23 20.23 -10.11
CA ASP A 127 -14.97 21.20 -9.32
C ASP A 127 -14.12 21.86 -8.21
N ILE A 128 -12.95 21.32 -7.91
CA ILE A 128 -11.92 21.92 -7.01
C ILE A 128 -10.95 22.74 -7.87
N THR A 129 -11.39 23.96 -8.16
CA THR A 129 -10.65 24.92 -9.01
C THR A 129 -9.39 25.44 -8.33
N ASP A 130 -8.46 26.01 -9.11
CA ASP A 130 -7.23 26.62 -8.58
C ASP A 130 -7.47 28.09 -8.19
N ASP A 131 -8.33 28.25 -7.19
CA ASP A 131 -8.71 29.54 -6.60
C ASP A 131 -9.24 29.35 -5.17
N GLU A 132 -9.60 30.45 -4.50
CA GLU A 132 -10.10 30.44 -3.13
C GLU A 132 -11.39 29.60 -2.98
N ALA A 133 -12.26 29.59 -3.99
CA ALA A 133 -13.50 28.80 -3.96
C ALA A 133 -13.21 27.30 -4.04
N GLY A 134 -12.27 26.89 -4.88
CA GLY A 134 -11.81 25.50 -4.96
C GLY A 134 -11.09 25.06 -3.69
N LEU A 135 -10.25 25.92 -3.11
CA LEU A 135 -9.56 25.65 -1.85
C LEU A 135 -10.56 25.50 -0.68
N GLN A 136 -11.61 26.33 -0.64
CA GLN A 136 -12.69 26.17 0.34
C GLN A 136 -13.44 24.85 0.19
N LYS A 137 -13.74 24.41 -1.04
CA LYS A 137 -14.36 23.10 -1.29
C LYS A 137 -13.44 21.97 -0.85
N PHE A 138 -12.15 22.07 -1.16
CA PHE A 138 -11.15 21.08 -0.79
C PHE A 138 -11.08 20.90 0.73
N PHE A 139 -11.09 21.97 1.51
CA PHE A 139 -11.12 21.89 2.97
C PHE A 139 -12.45 21.34 3.48
N ARG A 140 -13.58 21.81 2.95
CA ARG A 140 -14.92 21.39 3.40
C ARG A 140 -15.18 19.90 3.26
N GLN A 141 -14.78 19.31 2.15
CA GLN A 141 -15.09 17.91 1.82
C GLN A 141 -14.34 16.90 2.70
N PHE A 142 -13.20 17.29 3.29
CA PHE A 142 -12.39 16.37 4.09
C PHE A 142 -13.16 15.90 5.33
N SER A 143 -13.29 14.58 5.47
CA SER A 143 -14.04 13.90 6.53
C SER A 143 -15.51 14.36 6.65
N TYR A 144 -16.13 14.66 5.51
CA TYR A 144 -17.53 15.09 5.42
C TYR A 144 -18.31 14.10 4.52
N PRO A 145 -19.61 13.82 4.80
CA PRO A 145 -20.41 12.93 3.96
C PRO A 145 -20.40 13.36 2.48
N GLY A 146 -20.10 12.42 1.58
CA GLY A 146 -19.95 12.67 0.15
C GLY A 146 -18.63 13.36 -0.25
N GLY A 147 -17.72 13.55 0.70
CA GLY A 147 -16.35 14.02 0.48
C GLY A 147 -15.31 12.90 0.54
N ILE A 148 -14.09 13.26 0.91
CA ILE A 148 -12.99 12.31 1.05
C ILE A 148 -12.84 11.83 2.50
N PRO A 149 -12.53 10.53 2.76
CA PRO A 149 -12.28 10.02 4.09
C PRO A 149 -11.09 10.71 4.79
N SER A 150 -11.08 10.64 6.13
CA SER A 150 -9.97 11.18 6.94
C SER A 150 -8.69 10.35 6.88
N HIS A 151 -8.78 9.11 6.43
CA HIS A 151 -7.66 8.20 6.21
C HIS A 151 -7.30 8.14 4.72
N TYR A 152 -6.05 7.81 4.45
CA TYR A 152 -5.59 7.56 3.09
C TYR A 152 -6.32 6.36 2.52
N ALA A 153 -7.03 6.52 1.42
CA ALA A 153 -8.06 5.61 0.94
C ALA A 153 -8.08 5.57 -0.60
N PRO A 154 -8.84 4.65 -1.22
CA PRO A 154 -8.87 4.51 -2.67
C PRO A 154 -9.31 5.77 -3.42
N GLU A 155 -10.04 6.68 -2.79
CA GLU A 155 -10.46 7.97 -3.35
C GLU A 155 -9.29 8.92 -3.62
N THR A 156 -8.13 8.71 -2.97
CA THR A 156 -6.96 9.58 -3.15
C THR A 156 -6.07 9.05 -4.27
N PRO A 157 -5.77 9.86 -5.32
CA PRO A 157 -4.81 9.48 -6.35
C PRO A 157 -3.44 9.13 -5.75
N GLY A 158 -2.82 8.06 -6.26
CA GLY A 158 -1.51 7.58 -5.78
C GLY A 158 -1.59 6.55 -4.67
N SER A 159 -2.77 6.28 -4.09
CA SER A 159 -2.91 5.24 -3.06
C SER A 159 -3.06 3.85 -3.66
N ILE A 160 -2.39 2.86 -3.07
CA ILE A 160 -2.65 1.42 -3.22
C ILE A 160 -2.78 0.72 -1.87
N HIS A 161 -2.68 1.45 -0.78
CA HIS A 161 -2.74 0.92 0.57
C HIS A 161 -3.69 1.76 1.41
N GLU A 162 -4.69 1.14 2.00
CA GLU A 162 -5.58 1.74 2.99
C GLU A 162 -5.00 1.43 4.38
N GLY A 163 -4.57 2.46 5.09
CA GLY A 163 -3.89 2.32 6.36
C GLY A 163 -4.79 2.56 7.57
N GLY A 164 -6.07 2.25 7.51
CA GLY A 164 -6.97 2.27 8.65
C GLY A 164 -6.69 1.13 9.61
N GLU A 165 -6.50 -0.05 9.08
CA GLU A 165 -5.93 -1.18 9.79
C GLU A 165 -4.41 -1.23 9.56
N LEU A 166 -3.63 -1.24 10.65
CA LEU A 166 -2.18 -1.12 10.59
C LEU A 166 -1.50 -2.48 10.43
N GLY A 167 -0.37 -2.51 9.71
CA GLY A 167 0.53 -3.65 9.64
C GLY A 167 0.79 -4.24 8.25
N TYR A 168 0.15 -3.72 7.20
CA TYR A 168 0.21 -4.32 5.86
C TYR A 168 1.02 -3.52 4.84
N VAL A 169 1.54 -2.33 5.21
CA VAL A 169 2.23 -1.45 4.25
C VAL A 169 3.44 -2.11 3.59
N LEU A 170 4.24 -2.88 4.32
CA LEU A 170 5.42 -3.53 3.76
C LEU A 170 5.05 -4.74 2.88
N SER A 171 4.08 -5.57 3.27
CA SER A 171 3.64 -6.68 2.42
C SER A 171 3.07 -6.16 1.09
N HIS A 172 2.24 -5.10 1.11
CA HIS A 172 1.76 -4.45 -0.11
C HIS A 172 2.90 -3.86 -0.94
N ALA A 173 3.88 -3.20 -0.31
CA ALA A 173 5.03 -2.64 -1.01
C ALA A 173 5.88 -3.74 -1.70
N TYR A 174 6.14 -4.84 -1.01
CA TYR A 174 6.85 -5.98 -1.59
C TYR A 174 6.05 -6.63 -2.73
N GLY A 175 4.74 -6.84 -2.55
CA GLY A 175 3.87 -7.32 -3.62
C GLY A 175 3.89 -6.42 -4.86
N ALA A 176 3.86 -5.11 -4.66
CA ALA A 176 3.87 -4.14 -5.75
C ALA A 176 5.15 -4.15 -6.58
N VAL A 177 6.30 -4.44 -5.98
CA VAL A 177 7.60 -4.45 -6.70
C VAL A 177 7.96 -5.79 -7.34
N LEU A 178 7.27 -6.89 -7.00
CA LEU A 178 7.48 -8.18 -7.67
C LEU A 178 7.25 -8.06 -9.19
N ASP A 179 8.14 -8.63 -9.99
CA ASP A 179 8.12 -8.56 -11.46
C ASP A 179 8.09 -7.13 -12.02
N ASN A 180 8.57 -6.14 -11.25
CA ASN A 180 8.62 -4.74 -11.65
C ASN A 180 10.01 -4.13 -11.40
N PRO A 181 11.03 -4.55 -12.16
CA PRO A 181 12.43 -4.23 -11.89
C PRO A 181 12.76 -2.74 -11.93
N SER A 182 11.89 -1.90 -12.50
CA SER A 182 12.09 -0.45 -12.59
C SER A 182 11.49 0.33 -11.40
N MET A 183 10.69 -0.32 -10.54
CA MET A 183 9.91 0.37 -9.52
C MET A 183 10.68 0.55 -8.21
N LEU A 184 10.59 1.73 -7.65
CA LEU A 184 10.90 2.06 -6.28
C LEU A 184 9.60 2.22 -5.48
N ALA A 185 9.34 1.35 -4.51
CA ALA A 185 8.24 1.53 -3.56
C ALA A 185 8.78 2.15 -2.28
N VAL A 186 8.46 3.41 -2.03
CA VAL A 186 8.75 4.08 -0.76
C VAL A 186 7.64 3.73 0.22
N ALA A 187 7.94 2.95 1.23
CA ALA A 187 6.97 2.46 2.21
C ALA A 187 7.22 3.12 3.57
N VAL A 188 6.35 4.05 3.97
CA VAL A 188 6.44 4.69 5.28
C VAL A 188 5.74 3.82 6.31
N VAL A 189 6.51 3.32 7.27
CA VAL A 189 6.03 2.51 8.40
C VAL A 189 5.90 3.41 9.63
N GLY A 190 4.70 3.46 10.23
CA GLY A 190 4.53 4.12 11.53
C GLY A 190 5.21 3.32 12.64
N ASP A 191 5.81 4.01 13.60
CA ASP A 191 6.49 3.34 14.73
C ASP A 191 5.52 2.55 15.64
N GLY A 192 4.25 2.96 15.71
CA GLY A 192 3.18 2.18 16.33
C GLY A 192 2.76 0.99 15.47
N GLU A 193 2.69 1.15 14.16
CA GLU A 193 2.41 0.08 13.21
C GLU A 193 3.47 -1.02 13.26
N ALA A 194 4.74 -0.64 13.50
CA ALA A 194 5.86 -1.58 13.62
C ALA A 194 5.69 -2.60 14.78
N GLU A 195 4.78 -2.34 15.73
CA GLU A 195 4.45 -3.26 16.84
C GLU A 195 3.42 -4.33 16.44
N THR A 196 2.77 -4.24 15.28
CA THR A 196 1.78 -5.22 14.84
C THR A 196 2.43 -6.52 14.38
N GLY A 197 1.75 -7.65 14.61
CA GLY A 197 2.25 -8.97 14.19
C GLY A 197 2.51 -9.06 12.68
N PRO A 198 1.58 -8.62 11.80
CA PRO A 198 1.79 -8.63 10.36
C PRO A 198 3.03 -7.86 9.93
N LEU A 199 3.25 -6.64 10.46
CA LEU A 199 4.41 -5.84 10.09
C LEU A 199 5.72 -6.44 10.61
N ALA A 200 5.72 -6.98 11.83
CA ALA A 200 6.90 -7.63 12.41
C ALA A 200 7.42 -8.77 11.51
N THR A 201 6.53 -9.51 10.86
CA THR A 201 6.89 -10.56 9.90
C THR A 201 7.33 -9.98 8.55
N SER A 202 6.73 -8.87 8.12
CA SER A 202 7.00 -8.24 6.81
C SER A 202 8.46 -7.81 6.62
N TRP A 203 9.17 -7.45 7.70
CA TRP A 203 10.59 -7.10 7.63
C TRP A 203 11.46 -8.22 7.03
N GLN A 204 11.02 -9.47 7.09
CA GLN A 204 11.77 -10.61 6.58
C GLN A 204 11.58 -10.86 5.08
N THR A 205 10.56 -10.26 4.47
CA THR A 205 10.19 -10.51 3.06
C THR A 205 11.31 -10.11 2.07
N ASN A 206 12.22 -9.22 2.47
CA ASN A 206 13.40 -8.87 1.69
C ASN A 206 14.32 -10.06 1.32
N LYS A 207 14.17 -11.23 1.99
CA LYS A 207 14.93 -12.46 1.71
C LYS A 207 14.45 -13.19 0.45
N PHE A 208 13.24 -12.85 -0.01
CA PHE A 208 12.67 -13.42 -1.23
C PHE A 208 12.94 -12.55 -2.48
N MET A 209 13.33 -11.30 -2.30
CA MET A 209 13.45 -10.33 -3.40
C MET A 209 14.73 -10.49 -4.20
N ASP A 210 14.58 -10.69 -5.51
CA ASP A 210 15.70 -10.64 -6.44
C ASP A 210 15.85 -9.21 -7.02
N PRO A 211 16.94 -8.52 -6.73
CA PRO A 211 17.12 -7.15 -7.21
C PRO A 211 17.29 -7.05 -8.74
N LEU A 212 17.42 -8.16 -9.47
CA LEU A 212 17.45 -8.15 -10.94
C LEU A 212 16.04 -8.11 -11.55
N THR A 213 15.16 -8.98 -11.08
CA THR A 213 13.81 -9.18 -11.63
C THR A 213 12.73 -8.38 -10.91
N ASP A 214 12.95 -8.06 -9.65
CA ASP A 214 12.02 -7.29 -8.83
C ASP A 214 12.48 -5.83 -8.67
N GLY A 215 11.58 -4.95 -8.31
CA GLY A 215 11.90 -3.57 -7.89
C GLY A 215 12.53 -3.52 -6.50
N ILE A 216 12.62 -2.32 -5.95
CA ILE A 216 13.16 -2.11 -4.60
C ILE A 216 12.10 -1.50 -3.70
N VAL A 217 11.96 -2.02 -2.50
CA VAL A 217 11.25 -1.37 -1.39
C VAL A 217 12.24 -0.57 -0.57
N LEU A 218 11.96 0.71 -0.36
CA LEU A 218 12.65 1.58 0.59
C LEU A 218 11.75 1.80 1.81
N PRO A 219 11.94 1.05 2.90
CA PRO A 219 11.21 1.30 4.13
C PRO A 219 11.70 2.59 4.80
N ILE A 220 10.76 3.42 5.25
CA ILE A 220 11.04 4.59 6.08
C ILE A 220 10.28 4.43 7.39
N LEU A 221 10.97 4.11 8.47
CA LEU A 221 10.37 4.08 9.80
C LEU A 221 10.14 5.51 10.28
N HIS A 222 8.90 5.98 10.31
CA HIS A 222 8.54 7.28 10.86
C HIS A 222 8.45 7.18 12.39
N LEU A 223 9.55 7.46 13.05
CA LEU A 223 9.73 7.33 14.49
C LEU A 223 9.32 8.64 15.19
N ASN A 224 8.02 8.85 15.38
CA ASN A 224 7.51 10.04 16.07
C ASN A 224 7.33 9.86 17.59
N GLY A 225 7.48 8.63 18.09
CA GLY A 225 7.60 8.31 19.49
C GLY A 225 6.33 7.91 20.22
N TYR A 226 5.15 8.09 19.62
CA TYR A 226 3.87 7.85 20.31
C TYR A 226 2.81 7.21 19.41
N LYS A 227 2.03 6.30 20.00
CA LYS A 227 0.73 5.82 19.51
C LYS A 227 -0.37 6.83 19.83
N ILE A 228 -1.61 6.38 19.97
CA ILE A 228 -2.75 7.24 20.35
C ILE A 228 -2.54 7.89 21.72
N ALA A 229 -2.06 7.12 22.71
CA ALA A 229 -1.92 7.57 24.09
C ALA A 229 -0.58 7.17 24.74
N ASN A 230 0.12 6.18 24.17
CA ASN A 230 1.31 5.59 24.77
C ASN A 230 2.55 5.78 23.87
N PRO A 231 3.75 5.78 24.45
CA PRO A 231 4.98 5.73 23.67
C PRO A 231 5.07 4.42 22.87
N THR A 232 5.83 4.44 21.79
CA THR A 232 6.13 3.23 21.00
C THR A 232 7.37 2.51 21.55
N ILE A 233 7.44 1.20 21.32
CA ILE A 233 8.56 0.37 21.79
C ILE A 233 9.85 0.84 21.13
N LEU A 234 9.86 1.01 19.79
CA LEU A 234 11.06 1.42 19.04
C LEU A 234 11.58 2.80 19.43
N ALA A 235 10.74 3.69 19.97
CA ALA A 235 11.17 4.99 20.46
C ALA A 235 11.77 4.96 21.86
N ARG A 236 11.69 3.83 22.58
CA ARG A 236 12.15 3.66 23.97
C ARG A 236 13.35 2.75 24.12
N ILE A 237 13.78 2.11 23.05
CA ILE A 237 15.08 1.42 23.00
C ILE A 237 16.19 2.37 22.51
N SER A 238 17.43 2.02 22.75
CA SER A 238 18.57 2.83 22.29
C SER A 238 18.72 2.82 20.78
N ASP A 239 19.38 3.85 20.21
CA ASP A 239 19.65 3.91 18.77
C ASP A 239 20.47 2.70 18.32
N GLY A 240 21.48 2.27 19.11
CA GLY A 240 22.29 1.09 18.81
C GLY A 240 21.48 -0.20 18.78
N GLU A 241 20.59 -0.43 19.76
CA GLU A 241 19.72 -1.61 19.81
C GLU A 241 18.76 -1.64 18.61
N ARG A 242 18.24 -0.49 18.20
CA ARG A 242 17.38 -0.35 17.03
C ARG A 242 18.12 -0.64 15.72
N ASP A 243 19.34 -0.14 15.58
CA ASP A 243 20.19 -0.42 14.43
C ASP A 243 20.53 -1.91 14.31
N GLU A 244 20.88 -2.56 15.43
CA GLU A 244 21.15 -3.99 15.48
C GLU A 244 19.89 -4.82 15.10
N PHE A 245 18.72 -4.41 15.58
CA PHE A 245 17.46 -5.05 15.24
C PHE A 245 17.22 -5.06 13.72
N PHE A 246 17.32 -3.89 13.06
CA PHE A 246 17.08 -3.82 11.61
C PHE A 246 18.21 -4.43 10.79
N ARG A 247 19.46 -4.37 11.24
CA ARG A 247 20.56 -5.11 10.61
C ARG A 247 20.32 -6.62 10.65
N GLY A 248 19.84 -7.16 11.77
CA GLY A 248 19.44 -8.57 11.89
C GLY A 248 18.32 -8.97 10.94
N MET A 249 17.44 -8.03 10.59
CA MET A 249 16.38 -8.22 9.59
C MET A 249 16.86 -8.08 8.13
N GLY A 250 18.14 -7.75 7.91
CA GLY A 250 18.73 -7.63 6.56
C GLY A 250 18.64 -6.24 5.95
N TYR A 251 18.56 -5.20 6.78
CA TYR A 251 18.57 -3.81 6.35
C TYR A 251 19.87 -3.09 6.73
N HIS A 252 20.18 -2.03 5.98
CA HIS A 252 21.18 -1.04 6.31
C HIS A 252 20.46 0.24 6.76
N PRO A 253 20.35 0.51 8.09
CA PRO A 253 19.60 1.65 8.59
C PRO A 253 20.40 2.95 8.45
N TYR A 254 19.74 3.98 7.92
CA TYR A 254 20.17 5.37 7.87
C TYR A 254 19.37 6.18 8.87
N ASN A 255 20.04 6.72 9.88
CA ASN A 255 19.38 7.50 10.93
C ASN A 255 19.29 8.97 10.56
N PHE A 256 18.10 9.55 10.68
CA PHE A 256 17.83 10.97 10.54
C PHE A 256 16.99 11.49 11.69
N VAL A 257 17.43 12.58 12.32
CA VAL A 257 16.73 13.23 13.44
C VAL A 257 16.54 14.69 13.14
N ALA A 258 15.33 15.21 13.32
CA ALA A 258 15.00 16.63 13.12
C ALA A 258 13.81 17.08 13.99
N GLY A 259 13.69 18.39 14.19
CA GLY A 259 12.55 19.03 14.84
C GLY A 259 12.55 18.99 16.37
N PHE A 260 13.62 18.51 17.01
CA PHE A 260 13.77 18.51 18.47
C PHE A 260 14.56 19.72 18.99
N ASP A 261 15.41 20.27 18.14
CA ASP A 261 16.27 21.42 18.42
C ASP A 261 15.87 22.63 17.56
N GLU A 262 16.36 23.81 17.90
CA GLU A 262 16.21 25.03 17.10
C GLU A 262 17.19 25.01 15.90
N GLU A 263 16.84 24.23 14.87
CA GLU A 263 17.56 24.17 13.59
C GLU A 263 16.69 24.82 12.51
N ASP A 264 17.31 25.60 11.61
CA ASP A 264 16.58 26.18 10.49
C ASP A 264 16.12 25.12 9.48
N HIS A 265 14.98 25.35 8.85
CA HIS A 265 14.35 24.38 7.94
C HIS A 265 15.26 24.05 6.74
N ALA A 266 15.97 25.04 6.19
CA ALA A 266 16.87 24.83 5.04
C ALA A 266 18.00 23.86 5.40
N SER A 267 18.56 23.95 6.61
CA SER A 267 19.57 23.02 7.13
C SER A 267 18.99 21.60 7.25
N ILE A 268 17.79 21.46 7.82
CA ILE A 268 17.09 20.17 7.95
C ILE A 268 16.87 19.54 6.58
N HIS A 269 16.31 20.29 5.64
CA HIS A 269 16.05 19.82 4.28
C HIS A 269 17.34 19.41 3.57
N ARG A 270 18.41 20.19 3.68
CA ARG A 270 19.71 19.87 3.06
C ARG A 270 20.31 18.58 3.61
N ARG A 271 20.25 18.37 4.93
CA ARG A 271 20.74 17.12 5.56
C ARG A 271 19.94 15.92 5.09
N PHE A 272 18.61 16.02 5.04
CA PHE A 272 17.78 14.91 4.59
C PHE A 272 17.94 14.65 3.09
N ALA A 273 18.02 15.70 2.26
CA ALA A 273 18.28 15.54 0.84
C ALA A 273 19.61 14.82 0.58
N THR A 274 20.68 15.20 1.30
CA THR A 274 21.98 14.53 1.20
C THR A 274 21.90 13.05 1.62
N LEU A 275 21.17 12.75 2.70
CA LEU A 275 20.96 11.37 3.15
C LEU A 275 20.18 10.57 2.11
N LEU A 276 19.09 11.12 1.57
CA LEU A 276 18.25 10.44 0.57
C LEU A 276 19.03 10.16 -0.72
N GLU A 277 19.91 11.08 -1.14
CA GLU A 277 20.83 10.84 -2.27
C GLU A 277 21.80 9.68 -2.00
N ALA A 278 22.35 9.58 -0.80
CA ALA A 278 23.23 8.47 -0.43
C ALA A 278 22.47 7.12 -0.40
N VAL A 279 21.26 7.12 0.09
CA VAL A 279 20.37 5.95 0.07
C VAL A 279 20.04 5.53 -1.38
N PHE A 280 19.75 6.48 -2.25
CA PHE A 280 19.47 6.19 -3.65
C PHE A 280 20.71 5.70 -4.41
N ASP A 281 21.90 6.24 -4.11
CA ASP A 281 23.17 5.74 -4.64
C ASP A 281 23.41 4.26 -4.25
N GLU A 282 23.11 3.88 -3.01
CA GLU A 282 23.19 2.47 -2.57
C GLU A 282 22.19 1.58 -3.30
N ILE A 283 20.96 2.04 -3.50
CA ILE A 283 19.95 1.31 -4.29
C ILE A 283 20.44 1.10 -5.73
N CYS A 284 20.96 2.14 -6.37
CA CYS A 284 21.52 2.05 -7.71
C CYS A 284 22.70 1.06 -7.78
N ASP A 285 23.56 1.04 -6.74
CA ASP A 285 24.67 0.08 -6.63
C ASP A 285 24.17 -1.36 -6.52
N ILE A 286 23.17 -1.62 -5.67
CA ILE A 286 22.52 -2.95 -5.56
C ILE A 286 22.02 -3.42 -6.92
N LYS A 287 21.28 -2.58 -7.63
CA LYS A 287 20.73 -2.90 -8.96
C LYS A 287 21.83 -3.12 -10.00
N ARG A 288 22.90 -2.33 -9.95
CA ARG A 288 24.05 -2.45 -10.86
C ARG A 288 24.82 -3.76 -10.61
N ARG A 289 25.01 -4.14 -9.36
CA ARG A 289 25.68 -5.39 -8.96
C ARG A 289 24.85 -6.61 -9.39
N ALA A 290 23.56 -6.58 -9.15
CA ALA A 290 22.65 -7.63 -9.63
C ALA A 290 22.71 -7.76 -11.16
N ALA A 291 22.69 -6.67 -11.92
CA ALA A 291 22.84 -6.68 -13.38
C ALA A 291 24.22 -7.19 -13.85
N ALA A 292 25.25 -7.07 -13.02
CA ALA A 292 26.58 -7.63 -13.26
C ALA A 292 26.68 -9.13 -12.91
N GLY A 293 25.62 -9.75 -12.41
CA GLY A 293 25.56 -11.16 -12.04
C GLY A 293 26.05 -11.49 -10.64
N GLU A 294 26.13 -10.50 -9.74
CA GLU A 294 26.44 -10.75 -8.33
C GLU A 294 25.20 -11.36 -7.64
N ALA A 295 25.29 -12.63 -7.26
CA ALA A 295 24.20 -13.41 -6.69
C ALA A 295 24.05 -13.32 -5.17
N SER A 296 24.78 -12.42 -4.49
CA SER A 296 24.68 -12.27 -3.03
C SER A 296 23.50 -11.39 -2.64
N ARG A 297 22.74 -11.81 -1.62
CA ARG A 297 21.67 -11.01 -1.05
C ARG A 297 22.25 -9.70 -0.46
N PRO A 298 21.75 -8.51 -0.91
CA PRO A 298 22.19 -7.25 -0.32
C PRO A 298 21.55 -7.03 1.06
N PHE A 299 22.16 -6.15 1.86
CA PHE A 299 21.44 -5.44 2.90
C PHE A 299 20.73 -4.26 2.23
N TYR A 300 19.41 -4.26 2.26
CA TYR A 300 18.65 -3.18 1.63
C TYR A 300 18.67 -1.93 2.51
N PRO A 301 18.86 -0.72 1.94
CA PRO A 301 18.79 0.50 2.74
C PRO A 301 17.39 0.70 3.31
N MET A 302 17.34 1.28 4.50
CA MET A 302 16.13 1.82 5.12
C MET A 302 16.44 3.11 5.86
N ILE A 303 15.43 3.97 6.04
CA ILE A 303 15.59 5.21 6.78
C ILE A 303 14.85 5.14 8.11
N ILE A 304 15.52 5.46 9.21
CA ILE A 304 14.89 5.73 10.51
C ILE A 304 14.71 7.23 10.62
N PHE A 305 13.51 7.69 10.34
CA PHE A 305 13.12 9.11 10.28
C PHE A 305 12.48 9.53 11.59
N ARG A 306 13.26 10.14 12.48
CA ARG A 306 12.84 10.55 13.81
C ARG A 306 12.50 12.03 13.87
N THR A 307 11.22 12.33 14.14
CA THR A 307 10.69 13.69 14.32
C THR A 307 9.75 13.75 15.53
N PRO A 308 9.48 14.93 16.11
CA PRO A 308 8.45 15.04 17.13
C PRO A 308 7.07 14.73 16.56
N LYS A 309 6.25 14.02 17.31
CA LYS A 309 4.86 13.79 16.93
C LYS A 309 4.13 15.13 16.82
N GLY A 310 3.45 15.35 15.68
CA GLY A 310 2.77 16.62 15.42
C GLY A 310 3.72 17.79 15.15
N TRP A 311 4.90 17.53 14.62
CA TRP A 311 5.89 18.53 14.25
C TRP A 311 5.25 19.78 13.62
N THR A 312 5.69 20.95 14.00
CA THR A 312 5.15 22.27 13.61
C THR A 312 3.78 22.67 14.20
N CYS A 313 3.12 21.85 15.01
CA CYS A 313 1.95 22.32 15.74
C CYS A 313 2.37 23.16 16.98
N PRO A 314 1.44 23.84 17.65
CA PRO A 314 1.75 24.55 18.89
C PRO A 314 2.45 23.65 19.90
N LYS A 315 3.59 24.12 20.43
CA LYS A 315 4.42 23.36 21.38
C LYS A 315 3.67 23.02 22.66
N GLU A 316 2.78 23.95 23.07
CA GLU A 316 1.99 23.83 24.29
C GLU A 316 0.58 24.38 24.08
N ILE A 317 -0.42 23.72 24.66
CA ILE A 317 -1.83 24.17 24.69
C ILE A 317 -2.34 23.98 26.11
N ASP A 318 -2.94 25.00 26.71
CA ASP A 318 -3.46 25.00 28.07
C ASP A 318 -2.42 24.54 29.13
N GLY A 319 -1.17 24.98 29.00
CA GLY A 319 -0.08 24.60 29.91
C GLY A 319 0.36 23.14 29.78
N LYS A 320 0.00 22.45 28.69
CA LYS A 320 0.35 21.05 28.45
C LYS A 320 1.15 20.90 27.16
N LYS A 321 2.30 20.20 27.24
CA LYS A 321 3.08 19.87 26.06
C LYS A 321 2.21 19.17 25.02
N THR A 322 2.20 19.68 23.78
CA THR A 322 1.44 19.15 22.65
C THR A 322 2.36 18.57 21.59
N GLU A 323 3.20 19.40 20.94
CA GLU A 323 4.22 18.88 20.02
C GLU A 323 5.16 17.91 20.72
N GLY A 324 5.50 16.80 20.06
CA GLY A 324 6.34 15.75 20.62
C GLY A 324 5.68 15.00 21.77
N SER A 325 4.34 14.98 21.83
CA SER A 325 3.57 14.17 22.77
C SER A 325 2.38 13.49 22.10
N TRP A 326 1.78 12.53 22.79
CA TRP A 326 0.56 11.86 22.29
C TRP A 326 -0.61 12.80 22.05
N ARG A 327 -0.65 14.00 22.69
CA ARG A 327 -1.72 15.01 22.52
C ARG A 327 -1.82 15.55 21.11
N ALA A 328 -0.73 15.49 20.34
CA ALA A 328 -0.72 15.87 18.94
C ALA A 328 -1.27 14.77 17.99
N HIS A 329 -1.70 13.60 18.52
CA HIS A 329 -2.08 12.45 17.68
C HIS A 329 -3.20 12.78 16.70
N GLN A 330 -4.30 13.39 17.18
CA GLN A 330 -5.48 13.71 16.37
C GLN A 330 -5.56 15.22 16.09
N VAL A 331 -6.45 15.90 16.77
CA VAL A 331 -6.76 17.33 16.61
C VAL A 331 -6.21 18.08 17.82
N PRO A 332 -5.03 18.74 17.70
CA PRO A 332 -4.41 19.43 18.84
C PRO A 332 -5.29 20.50 19.48
N LEU A 333 -6.03 21.26 18.68
CA LEU A 333 -6.89 22.38 19.11
C LEU A 333 -8.38 22.01 18.97
N ALA A 334 -8.85 21.05 19.76
CA ALA A 334 -10.23 20.56 19.65
C ALA A 334 -11.29 21.64 19.92
N SER A 335 -11.00 22.67 20.72
CA SER A 335 -11.91 23.77 21.04
C SER A 335 -11.66 25.04 20.24
N ALA A 336 -11.00 24.97 19.07
CA ALA A 336 -10.69 26.15 18.25
C ALA A 336 -11.95 26.92 17.81
N ARG A 337 -13.09 26.27 17.64
CA ARG A 337 -14.36 26.92 17.36
C ARG A 337 -15.00 27.52 18.61
N ASP A 338 -14.84 26.91 19.76
CA ASP A 338 -15.63 27.21 20.97
C ASP A 338 -15.04 28.33 21.81
N THR A 339 -13.70 28.49 21.79
CA THR A 339 -12.99 29.46 22.61
C THR A 339 -12.11 30.38 21.77
N GLU A 340 -12.11 31.67 22.12
CA GLU A 340 -11.28 32.69 21.47
C GLU A 340 -9.78 32.34 21.61
N ALA A 341 -9.38 31.90 22.80
CA ALA A 341 -7.97 31.55 23.06
C ALA A 341 -7.45 30.47 22.12
N HIS A 342 -8.21 29.37 21.89
CA HIS A 342 -7.79 28.33 20.97
C HIS A 342 -7.90 28.75 19.50
N PHE A 343 -8.85 29.64 19.17
CA PHE A 343 -8.96 30.22 17.83
C PHE A 343 -7.74 31.07 17.48
N GLU A 344 -7.28 31.93 18.36
CA GLU A 344 -6.07 32.72 18.14
C GLU A 344 -4.82 31.87 18.03
N VAL A 345 -4.72 30.77 18.78
CA VAL A 345 -3.63 29.81 18.63
C VAL A 345 -3.70 29.12 17.26
N LEU A 346 -4.90 28.70 16.79
CA LEU A 346 -5.07 28.12 15.45
C LEU A 346 -4.67 29.11 14.36
N LYS A 347 -5.12 30.38 14.49
CA LYS A 347 -4.76 31.43 13.55
C LYS A 347 -3.25 31.63 13.47
N GLY A 348 -2.58 31.80 14.61
CA GLY A 348 -1.12 31.91 14.66
C GLY A 348 -0.40 30.68 14.09
N TRP A 349 -0.94 29.47 14.29
CA TRP A 349 -0.39 28.26 13.70
C TRP A 349 -0.51 28.26 12.18
N LEU A 350 -1.66 28.61 11.60
CA LEU A 350 -1.84 28.74 10.16
C LEU A 350 -0.95 29.87 9.58
N GLU A 351 -0.85 31.02 10.25
CA GLU A 351 0.02 32.14 9.85
C GLU A 351 1.51 31.75 9.84
N SER A 352 1.94 30.84 10.70
CA SER A 352 3.33 30.37 10.76
C SER A 352 3.83 29.67 9.49
N TYR A 353 2.93 29.25 8.62
CA TYR A 353 3.27 28.69 7.30
C TYR A 353 3.43 29.74 6.20
N GLU A 354 3.16 31.04 6.52
CA GLU A 354 3.29 32.16 5.59
C GLU A 354 2.45 31.98 4.30
N PRO A 355 1.11 31.82 4.41
CA PRO A 355 0.24 31.47 3.27
C PRO A 355 0.32 32.45 2.11
N ASP A 356 0.59 33.74 2.33
CA ASP A 356 0.75 34.75 1.28
C ASP A 356 1.92 34.45 0.33
N GLY A 357 2.93 33.72 0.79
CA GLY A 357 4.05 33.21 -0.01
C GLY A 357 3.75 31.91 -0.77
N LEU A 358 2.63 31.24 -0.46
CA LEU A 358 2.25 29.92 -0.98
C LEU A 358 1.08 30.00 -1.96
N PHE A 359 0.16 30.94 -1.73
CA PHE A 359 -1.04 31.16 -2.53
C PHE A 359 -1.08 32.58 -3.11
N ASP A 360 -1.65 32.74 -4.29
CA ASP A 360 -1.79 34.03 -4.93
C ASP A 360 -3.01 34.84 -4.40
N GLU A 361 -3.24 36.03 -4.92
CA GLU A 361 -4.35 36.90 -4.53
C GLU A 361 -5.73 36.30 -4.80
N LYS A 362 -5.82 35.35 -5.75
CA LYS A 362 -7.06 34.62 -6.06
C LYS A 362 -7.23 33.35 -5.27
N GLY A 363 -6.21 32.92 -4.51
CA GLY A 363 -6.20 31.68 -3.74
C GLY A 363 -5.67 30.48 -4.53
N GLY A 364 -5.14 30.69 -5.73
CA GLY A 364 -4.43 29.66 -6.49
C GLY A 364 -3.07 29.33 -5.87
N ILE A 365 -2.60 28.10 -6.06
CA ILE A 365 -1.25 27.70 -5.63
C ILE A 365 -0.23 28.43 -6.50
N ARG A 366 0.73 29.11 -5.84
CA ARG A 366 1.79 29.80 -6.58
C ARG A 366 2.66 28.82 -7.36
N PRO A 367 3.07 29.14 -8.62
CA PRO A 367 3.92 28.26 -9.43
C PRO A 367 5.20 27.81 -8.70
N GLU A 368 5.79 28.67 -7.89
CA GLU A 368 7.00 28.41 -7.11
C GLU A 368 6.84 27.30 -6.04
N VAL A 369 5.61 26.90 -5.75
CA VAL A 369 5.31 25.77 -4.85
C VAL A 369 5.37 24.44 -5.60
N THR A 370 5.09 24.45 -6.90
CA THR A 370 4.95 23.23 -7.71
C THR A 370 5.98 23.11 -8.86
N GLU A 371 6.84 24.12 -9.05
CA GLU A 371 7.79 24.18 -10.18
C GLU A 371 8.78 23.02 -10.28
N PHE A 372 9.10 22.38 -9.16
CA PHE A 372 10.00 21.23 -9.09
C PHE A 372 9.26 19.91 -8.82
N MET A 373 7.96 19.83 -9.12
CA MET A 373 7.23 18.56 -9.07
C MET A 373 7.61 17.66 -10.28
N PRO A 374 7.51 16.32 -10.12
CA PRO A 374 7.58 15.42 -11.27
C PRO A 374 6.47 15.73 -12.29
N GLU A 375 6.69 15.37 -13.55
CA GLU A 375 5.74 15.59 -14.63
C GLU A 375 5.11 14.28 -15.13
N GLY A 376 3.95 14.39 -15.76
CA GLY A 376 3.27 13.27 -16.42
C GLY A 376 3.00 12.10 -15.46
N GLU A 377 3.31 10.90 -15.90
CA GLU A 377 3.10 9.66 -15.12
C GLU A 377 4.15 9.42 -14.03
N LEU A 378 5.18 10.25 -13.95
CA LEU A 378 6.12 10.22 -12.82
C LEU A 378 5.56 10.90 -11.56
N ARG A 379 4.50 11.70 -11.67
CA ARG A 379 3.80 12.23 -10.49
C ARG A 379 3.23 11.08 -9.66
N LEU A 380 3.36 11.15 -8.37
CA LEU A 380 2.90 10.07 -7.46
C LEU A 380 1.42 9.74 -7.65
N GLY A 381 0.55 10.76 -7.81
CA GLY A 381 -0.88 10.56 -8.02
C GLY A 381 -1.27 10.07 -9.43
N ALA A 382 -0.39 10.24 -10.44
CA ALA A 382 -0.64 9.86 -11.83
C ALA A 382 0.02 8.54 -12.23
N ASN A 383 0.91 8.00 -11.40
CA ASN A 383 1.65 6.78 -11.70
C ASN A 383 0.69 5.61 -12.00
N PRO A 384 0.76 4.96 -13.18
CA PRO A 384 -0.18 3.89 -13.53
C PRO A 384 -0.09 2.69 -12.59
N ASN A 385 1.05 2.46 -11.92
CA ASN A 385 1.16 1.40 -10.91
C ASN A 385 0.28 1.67 -9.67
N THR A 386 -0.15 2.90 -9.42
CA THR A 386 -1.12 3.21 -8.36
C THR A 386 -2.58 3.16 -8.84
N ASN A 387 -2.79 2.81 -10.10
CA ASN A 387 -4.09 2.51 -10.72
C ASN A 387 -3.90 1.29 -11.63
N GLY A 388 -3.54 0.15 -11.03
CA GLY A 388 -3.01 -1.03 -11.72
C GLY A 388 -3.91 -1.61 -12.80
N GLY A 389 -5.22 -1.35 -12.75
CA GLY A 389 -6.12 -1.73 -13.85
C GLY A 389 -5.79 -1.05 -15.19
N LYS A 390 -4.99 0.03 -15.20
CA LYS A 390 -4.43 0.59 -16.44
C LYS A 390 -3.33 -0.29 -17.05
N LEU A 391 -2.71 -1.14 -16.23
CA LEU A 391 -1.60 -2.01 -16.61
C LEU A 391 -2.03 -3.48 -16.71
N LEU A 392 -3.26 -3.78 -16.30
CA LEU A 392 -3.79 -5.14 -16.29
C LEU A 392 -3.89 -5.68 -17.72
N GLU A 393 -3.25 -6.80 -17.97
CA GLU A 393 -3.35 -7.56 -19.21
C GLU A 393 -4.05 -8.89 -18.95
N ASP A 394 -4.88 -9.34 -19.88
CA ASP A 394 -5.54 -10.64 -19.79
C ASP A 394 -4.52 -11.77 -19.70
N LEU A 395 -4.83 -12.79 -18.90
CA LEU A 395 -4.05 -14.01 -18.83
C LEU A 395 -4.25 -14.85 -20.10
N LYS A 396 -3.17 -15.45 -20.57
CA LYS A 396 -3.21 -16.52 -21.58
C LYS A 396 -3.57 -17.82 -20.89
N LEU A 397 -4.87 -18.09 -20.78
CA LEU A 397 -5.37 -19.30 -20.14
C LEU A 397 -4.96 -20.55 -20.92
N PRO A 398 -4.65 -21.66 -20.23
CA PRO A 398 -4.54 -22.96 -20.86
C PRO A 398 -5.87 -23.40 -21.49
N GLU A 399 -5.81 -24.32 -22.44
CA GLU A 399 -7.02 -25.00 -22.94
C GLU A 399 -7.54 -25.96 -21.88
N THR A 400 -8.59 -25.58 -21.17
CA THR A 400 -9.09 -26.28 -19.97
C THR A 400 -9.54 -27.72 -20.27
N SER A 401 -10.03 -27.96 -21.48
CA SER A 401 -10.43 -29.30 -21.93
C SER A 401 -9.32 -30.36 -21.90
N LYS A 402 -8.03 -29.94 -21.91
CA LYS A 402 -6.88 -30.86 -21.72
C LYS A 402 -6.83 -31.48 -20.33
N TYR A 403 -7.44 -30.81 -19.35
CA TYR A 403 -7.43 -31.21 -17.94
C TYR A 403 -8.75 -31.81 -17.49
N GLU A 404 -9.75 -31.86 -18.37
CA GLU A 404 -11.07 -32.44 -18.10
C GLU A 404 -10.95 -33.90 -17.69
N ILE A 405 -11.63 -34.27 -16.62
CA ILE A 405 -11.83 -35.66 -16.25
C ILE A 405 -13.00 -36.20 -17.04
N ASP A 406 -12.75 -37.22 -17.88
CA ASP A 406 -13.76 -37.83 -18.75
C ASP A 406 -14.78 -38.64 -17.94
N VAL A 407 -15.97 -38.09 -17.73
CA VAL A 407 -17.10 -38.77 -17.09
C VAL A 407 -18.04 -39.45 -18.06
N LYS A 408 -17.93 -39.17 -19.39
CA LYS A 408 -18.86 -39.73 -20.41
C LYS A 408 -18.73 -41.23 -20.53
N ASN A 409 -17.50 -41.75 -20.44
CA ASN A 409 -17.22 -43.17 -20.54
C ASN A 409 -17.38 -43.94 -19.24
N GLY A 410 -17.31 -43.24 -18.09
CA GLY A 410 -17.44 -43.83 -16.76
C GLY A 410 -18.77 -43.59 -16.06
N GLY A 411 -19.52 -42.59 -16.53
CA GLY A 411 -20.76 -42.11 -15.91
C GLY A 411 -20.53 -41.14 -14.76
N HIS A 412 -21.57 -40.48 -14.32
CA HIS A 412 -21.52 -39.55 -13.17
C HIS A 412 -21.05 -40.28 -11.90
N GLY A 413 -20.17 -39.64 -11.14
CA GLY A 413 -19.56 -40.23 -9.95
C GLY A 413 -18.41 -41.20 -10.26
N PHE A 414 -17.79 -41.08 -11.44
CA PHE A 414 -16.69 -41.93 -11.87
C PHE A 414 -15.33 -41.50 -11.28
N GLY A 415 -14.50 -42.52 -11.03
CA GLY A 415 -13.10 -42.34 -10.68
C GLY A 415 -12.87 -41.86 -9.24
N ALA A 416 -11.63 -41.51 -8.99
CA ALA A 416 -11.16 -40.93 -7.73
C ALA A 416 -10.05 -39.92 -8.04
N THR A 417 -10.37 -38.66 -8.14
CA THR A 417 -9.47 -37.59 -8.59
C THR A 417 -9.26 -36.56 -7.49
N GLU A 418 -8.02 -36.16 -7.27
CA GLU A 418 -7.67 -35.01 -6.41
C GLU A 418 -7.93 -33.73 -7.18
N ALA A 419 -9.03 -33.03 -6.92
CA ALA A 419 -9.46 -31.85 -7.69
C ALA A 419 -8.38 -30.74 -7.72
N THR A 420 -7.77 -30.46 -6.57
CA THR A 420 -6.72 -29.42 -6.50
C THR A 420 -5.42 -29.84 -7.21
N ARG A 421 -5.14 -31.13 -7.40
CA ARG A 421 -4.01 -31.57 -8.24
C ARG A 421 -4.26 -31.25 -9.71
N VAL A 422 -5.47 -31.50 -10.20
CA VAL A 422 -5.87 -31.16 -11.57
C VAL A 422 -5.76 -29.63 -11.78
N LEU A 423 -6.21 -28.85 -10.80
CA LEU A 423 -5.99 -27.39 -10.81
C LEU A 423 -4.49 -27.04 -10.81
N GLY A 424 -3.65 -27.78 -10.07
CA GLY A 424 -2.19 -27.59 -10.04
C GLY A 424 -1.54 -27.79 -11.40
N GLU A 425 -1.98 -28.81 -12.16
CA GLU A 425 -1.52 -29.07 -13.53
C GLU A 425 -1.96 -27.94 -14.49
N TYR A 426 -3.21 -27.51 -14.40
CA TYR A 426 -3.72 -26.35 -15.13
C TYR A 426 -2.93 -25.07 -14.80
N THR A 427 -2.70 -24.82 -13.51
CA THR A 427 -1.97 -23.63 -13.04
C THR A 427 -0.50 -23.66 -13.45
N ALA A 428 0.12 -24.84 -13.58
CA ALA A 428 1.48 -24.97 -14.11
C ALA A 428 1.57 -24.45 -15.57
N GLU A 429 0.64 -24.84 -16.46
CA GLU A 429 0.59 -24.29 -17.82
C GLU A 429 0.25 -22.80 -17.81
N LEU A 430 -0.64 -22.35 -16.92
CA LEU A 430 -0.98 -20.95 -16.75
C LEU A 430 0.26 -20.11 -16.41
N ILE A 431 1.05 -20.53 -15.43
CA ILE A 431 2.31 -19.85 -15.05
C ILE A 431 3.26 -19.82 -16.25
N ASN A 432 3.43 -20.94 -16.93
CA ASN A 432 4.33 -21.02 -18.09
C ASN A 432 3.96 -20.03 -19.20
N ASN A 433 2.68 -19.75 -19.39
CA ASN A 433 2.17 -18.81 -20.38
C ASN A 433 2.21 -17.33 -19.91
N ASN A 434 2.40 -17.08 -18.60
CA ASN A 434 2.25 -15.77 -17.97
C ASN A 434 3.28 -15.50 -16.86
N ARG A 435 4.56 -15.84 -17.10
CA ARG A 435 5.62 -15.81 -16.10
C ARG A 435 5.88 -14.45 -15.45
N ASP A 436 5.59 -13.38 -16.14
CA ASP A 436 5.84 -12.00 -15.71
C ASP A 436 4.61 -11.32 -15.05
N LYS A 437 3.52 -12.07 -14.87
CA LYS A 437 2.27 -11.49 -14.37
C LYS A 437 1.34 -12.43 -13.60
N PHE A 438 1.80 -13.65 -13.28
CA PHE A 438 1.05 -14.58 -12.43
C PHE A 438 1.96 -15.26 -11.40
N ARG A 439 1.57 -15.22 -10.13
CA ARG A 439 2.30 -15.85 -9.02
C ARG A 439 1.38 -16.62 -8.09
N ILE A 440 1.95 -17.61 -7.42
CA ILE A 440 1.34 -18.32 -6.28
C ILE A 440 2.01 -17.83 -5.00
N PHE A 441 1.18 -17.57 -3.97
CA PHE A 441 1.59 -17.27 -2.62
C PHE A 441 1.04 -18.33 -1.67
N GLY A 442 1.85 -18.82 -0.74
CA GLY A 442 1.43 -19.85 0.19
C GLY A 442 2.25 -19.83 1.49
N PRO A 443 1.63 -20.19 2.64
CA PRO A 443 2.32 -20.32 3.92
C PRO A 443 2.96 -21.69 4.08
N ASP A 444 3.87 -22.08 3.15
CA ASP A 444 4.49 -23.42 3.03
C ASP A 444 3.47 -24.54 2.73
N GLU A 445 2.37 -24.20 2.05
CA GLU A 445 1.26 -25.12 1.83
C GLU A 445 0.98 -25.43 0.35
N THR A 446 1.74 -24.89 -0.59
CA THR A 446 1.55 -25.11 -2.03
C THR A 446 1.52 -26.60 -2.38
N ALA A 447 2.51 -27.37 -1.91
CA ALA A 447 2.55 -28.81 -2.15
C ALA A 447 1.44 -29.57 -1.42
N SER A 448 1.13 -29.21 -0.16
CA SER A 448 0.09 -29.87 0.61
C SER A 448 -1.32 -29.57 0.07
N ASN A 449 -1.50 -28.44 -0.63
CA ASN A 449 -2.70 -28.08 -1.37
C ASN A 449 -2.75 -28.71 -2.78
N ARG A 450 -1.82 -29.61 -3.10
CA ARG A 450 -1.72 -30.31 -4.37
C ARG A 450 -1.36 -29.41 -5.58
N LEU A 451 -0.79 -28.24 -5.35
CA LEU A 451 -0.33 -27.32 -6.40
C LEU A 451 1.12 -27.57 -6.83
N GLN A 452 1.79 -28.61 -6.29
CA GLN A 452 3.18 -28.96 -6.66
C GLN A 452 3.44 -29.23 -8.15
N PRO A 453 2.46 -29.52 -9.05
CA PRO A 453 2.76 -29.55 -10.48
C PRO A 453 3.36 -28.23 -11.00
N SER A 454 3.12 -27.11 -10.35
CA SER A 454 3.73 -25.81 -10.65
C SER A 454 5.27 -25.87 -10.62
N TYR A 455 5.86 -26.69 -9.74
CA TYR A 455 7.32 -26.84 -9.62
C TYR A 455 7.98 -27.54 -10.81
N GLN A 456 7.19 -28.07 -11.75
CA GLN A 456 7.73 -28.60 -13.03
C GLN A 456 8.08 -27.49 -14.01
N VAL A 457 7.54 -26.28 -13.82
CA VAL A 457 7.70 -25.15 -14.73
C VAL A 457 8.34 -23.93 -14.07
N THR A 458 8.33 -23.85 -12.75
CA THR A 458 8.91 -22.72 -11.99
C THR A 458 9.43 -23.21 -10.65
N ASP A 459 10.24 -22.38 -9.99
CA ASP A 459 10.76 -22.63 -8.66
C ASP A 459 10.06 -21.77 -7.60
N LYS A 460 10.32 -22.05 -6.34
CA LYS A 460 10.04 -21.19 -5.19
C LYS A 460 11.10 -20.10 -5.14
N GLN A 461 10.67 -18.85 -5.24
CA GLN A 461 11.60 -17.72 -5.19
C GLN A 461 12.21 -17.58 -3.80
N TRP A 462 13.54 -17.60 -3.74
CA TRP A 462 14.31 -17.48 -2.51
C TRP A 462 15.66 -16.85 -2.80
N PHE A 463 15.86 -15.62 -2.39
CA PHE A 463 17.09 -14.85 -2.65
C PHE A 463 17.97 -14.72 -1.39
N ASN A 464 18.10 -15.77 -0.62
CA ASN A 464 18.98 -15.81 0.55
C ASN A 464 20.27 -16.54 0.20
N GLY A 465 21.35 -15.81 0.04
CA GLY A 465 22.56 -16.14 -0.71
C GLY A 465 23.41 -17.34 -0.32
N ASP A 466 23.13 -18.05 0.79
CA ASP A 466 23.95 -19.19 1.22
C ASP A 466 23.11 -20.47 1.39
N LEU A 467 22.36 -20.81 0.34
CA LEU A 467 21.52 -22.01 0.30
C LEU A 467 22.30 -23.32 0.14
N ASN A 468 23.62 -23.26 0.01
CA ASN A 468 24.39 -24.41 -0.53
C ASN A 468 24.88 -25.41 0.52
N ASP A 469 24.46 -25.30 1.77
CA ASP A 469 24.89 -26.26 2.80
C ASP A 469 24.28 -27.65 2.60
N ASP A 470 23.13 -27.76 1.96
CA ASP A 470 22.55 -29.06 1.56
C ASP A 470 21.64 -28.92 0.33
N PRO A 471 22.22 -28.90 -0.90
CA PRO A 471 21.45 -28.81 -2.14
C PRO A 471 20.41 -29.93 -2.35
N ALA A 472 20.56 -31.05 -1.66
CA ALA A 472 19.61 -32.15 -1.75
C ALA A 472 18.31 -31.90 -0.94
N ASN A 473 18.33 -30.98 0.01
CA ASN A 473 17.16 -30.59 0.81
C ASN A 473 16.50 -29.28 0.34
N ASP A 474 17.18 -28.52 -0.52
CA ASP A 474 16.69 -27.25 -1.06
C ASP A 474 15.97 -27.42 -2.41
N GLU A 475 15.17 -28.47 -2.52
CA GLU A 475 14.47 -28.83 -3.75
C GLU A 475 13.49 -27.71 -4.16
N HIS A 476 13.59 -27.29 -5.42
CA HIS A 476 12.80 -26.22 -6.02
C HIS A 476 13.01 -24.82 -5.39
N LEU A 477 14.13 -24.55 -4.73
CA LEU A 477 14.51 -23.19 -4.34
C LEU A 477 15.42 -22.56 -5.39
N ALA A 478 15.09 -21.35 -5.83
CA ALA A 478 15.90 -20.58 -6.77
C ALA A 478 15.75 -19.07 -6.53
N PRO A 479 16.73 -18.24 -6.97
CA PRO A 479 16.62 -16.78 -6.88
C PRO A 479 15.38 -16.23 -7.59
N VAL A 480 14.93 -16.86 -8.66
CA VAL A 480 13.77 -16.47 -9.47
C VAL A 480 12.76 -17.60 -9.52
N GLY A 481 11.50 -17.30 -9.26
CA GLY A 481 10.41 -18.26 -9.33
C GLY A 481 9.05 -17.56 -9.21
N ASN A 482 7.99 -18.25 -9.62
CA ASN A 482 6.62 -17.71 -9.54
C ASN A 482 5.86 -18.17 -8.28
N VAL A 483 6.54 -18.84 -7.36
CA VAL A 483 5.96 -19.25 -6.07
C VAL A 483 6.74 -18.58 -4.95
N ILE A 484 6.04 -17.94 -4.01
CA ILE A 484 6.62 -17.44 -2.77
C ILE A 484 5.95 -18.14 -1.61
N GLU A 485 6.76 -18.80 -0.80
CA GLU A 485 6.29 -19.46 0.42
C GLU A 485 6.91 -18.78 1.65
N GLN A 486 6.11 -17.99 2.35
CA GLN A 486 6.44 -17.42 3.64
C GLN A 486 5.37 -17.84 4.64
N LEU A 487 5.77 -18.52 5.73
CA LEU A 487 4.83 -19.08 6.71
C LEU A 487 4.16 -17.99 7.53
N SER A 488 3.30 -17.27 6.84
CA SER A 488 2.45 -16.20 7.38
C SER A 488 1.35 -15.88 6.37
N GLU A 489 0.12 -16.14 6.72
CA GLU A 489 -1.06 -15.86 5.90
C GLU A 489 -1.19 -14.37 5.60
N HIS A 490 -0.87 -13.49 6.57
CA HIS A 490 -0.84 -12.04 6.35
C HIS A 490 0.15 -11.63 5.26
N GLN A 491 1.32 -12.30 5.18
CA GLN A 491 2.29 -11.99 4.13
C GLN A 491 1.82 -12.50 2.77
N CYS A 492 1.27 -13.70 2.71
CA CYS A 492 0.76 -14.28 1.47
C CYS A 492 -0.33 -13.43 0.86
N GLU A 493 -1.32 -13.02 1.65
CA GLU A 493 -2.40 -12.15 1.19
C GLU A 493 -1.87 -10.76 0.83
N GLY A 494 -1.09 -10.12 1.70
CA GLY A 494 -0.58 -8.77 1.45
C GLY A 494 0.35 -8.67 0.25
N LEU A 495 1.15 -9.71 -0.03
CA LEU A 495 1.93 -9.80 -1.26
C LEU A 495 1.01 -9.91 -2.49
N LEU A 496 -0.03 -10.74 -2.42
CA LEU A 496 -1.00 -10.86 -3.50
C LEU A 496 -1.76 -9.55 -3.70
N GLU A 497 -2.23 -8.89 -2.64
CA GLU A 497 -2.90 -7.58 -2.74
C GLU A 497 -2.01 -6.54 -3.43
N GLY A 498 -0.77 -6.35 -2.98
CA GLY A 498 0.16 -5.42 -3.62
C GLY A 498 0.42 -5.74 -5.08
N TYR A 499 0.48 -7.02 -5.43
CA TYR A 499 0.71 -7.53 -6.77
C TYR A 499 -0.46 -7.25 -7.71
N ILE A 500 -1.70 -7.53 -7.28
CA ILE A 500 -2.90 -7.28 -8.10
C ILE A 500 -3.24 -5.78 -8.19
N LEU A 501 -3.02 -5.01 -7.12
CA LEU A 501 -3.24 -3.57 -7.10
C LEU A 501 -2.32 -2.80 -8.07
N THR A 502 -1.22 -3.44 -8.50
CA THR A 502 -0.29 -2.91 -9.50
C THR A 502 -0.41 -3.57 -10.88
N GLY A 503 -1.53 -4.25 -11.14
CA GLY A 503 -1.92 -4.70 -12.49
C GLY A 503 -1.46 -6.11 -12.87
N ARG A 504 -1.33 -7.00 -11.90
CA ARG A 504 -0.94 -8.41 -12.12
C ARG A 504 -2.00 -9.36 -11.59
N HIS A 505 -1.75 -10.67 -11.69
CA HIS A 505 -2.65 -11.73 -11.28
C HIS A 505 -1.96 -12.70 -10.34
N GLY A 506 -2.73 -13.37 -9.50
CA GLY A 506 -2.16 -14.39 -8.65
C GLY A 506 -3.19 -15.26 -7.95
N LEU A 507 -2.67 -16.20 -7.19
CA LEU A 507 -3.41 -17.14 -6.38
C LEU A 507 -2.72 -17.22 -5.01
N TRP A 508 -3.48 -17.12 -3.94
CA TRP A 508 -3.06 -17.48 -2.61
C TRP A 508 -3.73 -18.79 -2.19
N SER A 509 -2.97 -19.72 -1.61
CA SER A 509 -3.51 -20.99 -1.13
C SER A 509 -3.25 -21.18 0.36
N SER A 510 -4.28 -21.62 1.10
CA SER A 510 -4.20 -21.95 2.51
C SER A 510 -5.23 -23.01 2.89
N TYR A 511 -5.32 -23.37 4.19
CA TYR A 511 -6.40 -24.19 4.71
C TYR A 511 -7.57 -23.33 5.18
N GLU A 512 -8.80 -23.86 5.06
CA GLU A 512 -10.01 -23.18 5.48
C GLU A 512 -9.93 -22.69 6.94
N SER A 513 -9.40 -23.50 7.85
CA SER A 513 -9.32 -23.11 9.27
C SER A 513 -8.29 -22.01 9.55
N PHE A 514 -7.25 -21.87 8.75
CA PHE A 514 -6.18 -20.90 8.99
C PHE A 514 -6.43 -19.56 8.31
N VAL A 515 -7.34 -19.52 7.34
CA VAL A 515 -7.71 -18.27 6.69
C VAL A 515 -8.30 -17.23 7.66
N HIS A 516 -8.84 -17.67 8.81
CA HIS A 516 -9.26 -16.77 9.88
C HIS A 516 -8.17 -15.83 10.41
N ILE A 517 -6.90 -16.18 10.24
CA ILE A 517 -5.76 -15.31 10.57
C ILE A 517 -5.86 -13.97 9.83
N VAL A 518 -6.48 -13.93 8.65
CA VAL A 518 -6.60 -12.77 7.78
C VAL A 518 -8.03 -12.25 7.60
N ASP A 519 -9.00 -12.68 8.42
CA ASP A 519 -10.39 -12.20 8.37
C ASP A 519 -10.48 -10.67 8.20
N SER A 520 -9.72 -9.96 9.01
CA SER A 520 -9.70 -8.51 9.05
C SER A 520 -9.05 -7.91 7.80
N MET A 521 -7.98 -8.52 7.30
CA MET A 521 -7.25 -8.07 6.12
C MET A 521 -8.09 -8.24 4.84
N VAL A 522 -8.70 -9.41 4.64
CA VAL A 522 -9.66 -9.64 3.55
C VAL A 522 -10.80 -8.62 3.60
N ASN A 523 -11.30 -8.34 4.80
CA ASN A 523 -12.35 -7.36 5.00
C ASN A 523 -11.93 -5.95 4.60
N GLN A 524 -10.68 -5.57 4.86
CA GLN A 524 -10.11 -4.30 4.43
C GLN A 524 -10.03 -4.23 2.90
N HIS A 525 -9.57 -5.30 2.23
CA HIS A 525 -9.56 -5.38 0.77
C HIS A 525 -10.97 -5.28 0.16
N CYS A 526 -11.94 -5.97 0.75
CA CYS A 526 -13.35 -5.83 0.35
C CYS A 526 -13.85 -4.37 0.43
N LYS A 527 -13.53 -3.64 1.51
CA LYS A 527 -13.89 -2.21 1.64
C LYS A 527 -13.25 -1.35 0.55
N TRP A 528 -11.98 -1.64 0.21
CA TRP A 528 -11.30 -1.00 -0.92
C TRP A 528 -12.04 -1.22 -2.24
N LEU A 529 -12.43 -2.46 -2.52
CA LEU A 529 -13.18 -2.82 -3.72
C LEU A 529 -14.59 -2.21 -3.73
N GLU A 530 -15.30 -2.26 -2.60
CA GLU A 530 -16.64 -1.65 -2.45
C GLU A 530 -16.59 -0.15 -2.78
N ALA A 531 -15.64 0.60 -2.22
CA ALA A 531 -15.47 2.02 -2.52
C ALA A 531 -15.11 2.24 -3.99
N THR A 532 -14.22 1.43 -4.54
CA THR A 532 -13.77 1.53 -5.94
C THR A 532 -14.92 1.31 -6.91
N VAL A 533 -15.74 0.29 -6.70
CA VAL A 533 -16.86 -0.04 -7.60
C VAL A 533 -17.98 1.00 -7.52
N ARG A 534 -18.29 1.50 -6.31
CA ARG A 534 -19.42 2.43 -6.09
C ARG A 534 -19.12 3.87 -6.46
N GLU A 535 -17.94 4.37 -6.09
CA GLU A 535 -17.74 5.80 -5.95
C GLU A 535 -16.55 6.35 -6.74
N ILE A 536 -15.68 5.47 -7.32
CA ILE A 536 -14.42 5.91 -7.89
C ILE A 536 -14.28 5.53 -9.37
N PRO A 537 -14.98 6.25 -10.28
CA PRO A 537 -15.03 5.88 -11.70
C PRO A 537 -13.70 6.03 -12.45
N TRP A 538 -12.73 6.74 -11.90
CA TRP A 538 -11.41 6.93 -12.50
C TRP A 538 -10.46 5.76 -12.26
N ARG A 539 -10.69 4.94 -11.22
CA ARG A 539 -9.93 3.71 -11.02
C ARG A 539 -10.35 2.64 -12.01
N LYS A 540 -9.36 2.00 -12.62
CA LYS A 540 -9.60 0.88 -13.53
C LYS A 540 -9.68 -0.43 -12.74
N PRO A 541 -10.51 -1.39 -13.19
CA PRO A 541 -10.65 -2.68 -12.54
C PRO A 541 -9.31 -3.42 -12.43
N ILE A 542 -9.03 -3.96 -11.26
CA ILE A 542 -7.88 -4.85 -10.99
C ILE A 542 -8.31 -6.31 -11.06
N SER A 543 -7.38 -7.25 -11.17
CA SER A 543 -7.69 -8.69 -11.12
C SER A 543 -8.29 -9.09 -9.77
N GLY A 544 -9.05 -10.18 -9.76
CA GLY A 544 -9.60 -10.74 -8.53
C GLY A 544 -8.52 -11.20 -7.54
N LEU A 545 -8.80 -11.04 -6.24
CA LEU A 545 -8.04 -11.68 -5.16
C LEU A 545 -8.48 -13.13 -5.09
N ASN A 546 -7.66 -14.06 -5.60
CA ASN A 546 -8.02 -15.47 -5.69
C ASN A 546 -7.46 -16.26 -4.51
N MET A 547 -8.34 -16.93 -3.76
CA MET A 547 -8.02 -17.73 -2.58
C MET A 547 -8.43 -19.18 -2.81
N LEU A 548 -7.48 -20.12 -2.76
CA LEU A 548 -7.75 -21.56 -2.78
C LEU A 548 -7.67 -22.08 -1.33
N LEU A 549 -8.80 -22.47 -0.77
CA LEU A 549 -8.93 -22.94 0.60
C LEU A 549 -9.21 -24.44 0.62
N SER A 550 -8.23 -25.20 1.08
CA SER A 550 -8.34 -26.66 1.15
C SER A 550 -8.52 -27.13 2.59
N SER A 551 -8.46 -28.43 2.82
CA SER A 551 -8.70 -29.05 4.14
C SER A 551 -10.02 -28.59 4.77
N HIS A 552 -11.02 -28.36 3.93
CA HIS A 552 -12.31 -27.82 4.34
C HIS A 552 -13.11 -28.83 5.15
N VAL A 553 -13.96 -28.35 6.01
CA VAL A 553 -14.73 -29.12 7.00
C VAL A 553 -15.59 -30.24 6.40
N TRP A 554 -16.02 -30.12 5.15
CA TRP A 554 -16.84 -31.13 4.46
C TRP A 554 -16.18 -32.51 4.35
N ARG A 555 -14.87 -32.58 4.35
CA ARG A 555 -14.14 -33.84 4.13
C ARG A 555 -13.20 -34.24 5.24
N GLN A 556 -13.00 -33.48 6.26
CA GLN A 556 -12.14 -33.84 7.40
C GLN A 556 -10.85 -34.57 6.95
N ASP A 557 -10.03 -33.90 6.16
CA ASP A 557 -8.87 -34.53 5.50
C ASP A 557 -7.86 -35.12 6.48
N HIS A 558 -7.63 -34.43 7.64
CA HIS A 558 -6.70 -34.86 8.68
C HIS A 558 -6.78 -33.92 9.90
N ASN A 559 -6.03 -34.25 10.95
CA ASN A 559 -5.80 -33.41 12.14
C ASN A 559 -7.02 -32.98 12.96
N GLY A 560 -8.23 -33.40 12.61
CA GLY A 560 -9.44 -33.16 13.41
C GLY A 560 -9.67 -31.68 13.70
N PHE A 561 -10.09 -31.35 14.92
CA PHE A 561 -10.54 -30.02 15.29
C PHE A 561 -9.49 -28.92 15.13
N SER A 562 -8.21 -29.22 15.22
CA SER A 562 -7.13 -28.23 15.12
C SER A 562 -6.96 -27.63 13.72
N HIS A 563 -7.51 -28.30 12.69
CA HIS A 563 -7.37 -27.90 11.29
C HIS A 563 -8.72 -27.74 10.58
N GLN A 564 -9.81 -27.58 11.32
CA GLN A 564 -11.15 -27.50 10.77
C GLN A 564 -11.96 -26.42 11.46
N ASP A 565 -12.24 -25.34 10.74
CA ASP A 565 -13.09 -24.24 11.16
C ASP A 565 -13.75 -23.59 9.91
N PRO A 566 -15.10 -23.69 9.75
CA PRO A 566 -15.78 -23.18 8.57
C PRO A 566 -16.22 -21.72 8.67
N GLY A 567 -15.91 -21.01 9.77
CA GLY A 567 -16.50 -19.71 10.10
C GLY A 567 -16.10 -18.55 9.16
N PHE A 568 -15.05 -18.69 8.34
CA PHE A 568 -14.63 -17.64 7.41
C PHE A 568 -15.72 -17.26 6.37
N VAL A 569 -16.55 -18.22 5.98
CA VAL A 569 -17.68 -17.97 5.06
C VAL A 569 -18.64 -16.94 5.62
N ASP A 570 -18.88 -16.93 6.93
CA ASP A 570 -19.76 -15.96 7.60
C ASP A 570 -19.22 -14.53 7.47
N VAL A 571 -17.89 -14.37 7.50
CA VAL A 571 -17.22 -13.08 7.25
C VAL A 571 -17.47 -12.60 5.84
N LEU A 572 -17.31 -13.48 4.84
CA LEU A 572 -17.52 -13.19 3.44
C LEU A 572 -19.01 -12.92 3.11
N LEU A 573 -19.92 -13.69 3.66
CA LEU A 573 -21.37 -13.50 3.45
C LEU A 573 -21.84 -12.11 3.90
N ASN A 574 -21.25 -11.52 4.92
CA ASN A 574 -21.57 -10.16 5.35
C ASN A 574 -21.28 -9.11 4.25
N LYS A 575 -20.39 -9.42 3.29
CA LYS A 575 -20.05 -8.53 2.16
C LYS A 575 -20.99 -8.68 0.96
N THR A 576 -21.79 -9.73 0.89
CA THR A 576 -22.71 -9.96 -0.22
C THR A 576 -24.02 -9.19 -0.08
N PHE A 577 -24.36 -8.67 1.11
CA PHE A 577 -25.62 -7.99 1.38
C PHE A 577 -25.79 -6.64 0.67
N ASN A 578 -24.70 -6.03 0.21
CA ASN A 578 -24.70 -4.68 -0.34
C ASN A 578 -24.89 -4.62 -1.88
N ASN A 579 -25.07 -5.74 -2.57
CA ASN A 579 -25.19 -5.86 -4.04
C ASN A 579 -23.97 -5.32 -4.83
N ASP A 580 -22.81 -5.19 -4.23
CA ASP A 580 -21.62 -4.67 -4.92
C ASP A 580 -20.87 -5.75 -5.70
N HIS A 581 -21.24 -7.00 -5.47
CA HIS A 581 -20.63 -8.19 -6.11
C HIS A 581 -19.09 -8.26 -5.98
N VAL A 582 -18.56 -7.77 -4.86
CA VAL A 582 -17.12 -7.78 -4.59
C VAL A 582 -16.63 -9.09 -3.96
N VAL A 583 -17.50 -10.04 -3.71
CA VAL A 583 -17.14 -11.35 -3.14
C VAL A 583 -17.88 -12.45 -3.88
N ASN A 584 -17.13 -13.47 -4.29
CA ASN A 584 -17.64 -14.73 -4.84
C ASN A 584 -17.19 -15.89 -3.96
N ILE A 585 -18.11 -16.79 -3.65
CA ILE A 585 -17.87 -17.96 -2.80
C ILE A 585 -18.19 -19.21 -3.59
N TYR A 586 -17.21 -20.09 -3.76
CA TYR A 586 -17.33 -21.30 -4.56
C TYR A 586 -17.06 -22.56 -3.74
N TYR A 587 -17.88 -23.58 -3.91
CA TYR A 587 -17.73 -24.92 -3.35
C TYR A 587 -17.76 -25.96 -4.48
N PRO A 588 -16.72 -26.03 -5.34
CA PRO A 588 -16.69 -27.00 -6.44
C PRO A 588 -16.64 -28.44 -5.89
N ALA A 589 -17.63 -29.23 -6.25
CA ALA A 589 -17.78 -30.59 -5.74
C ALA A 589 -16.76 -31.58 -6.32
N ASP A 590 -16.20 -31.25 -7.48
CA ASP A 590 -15.27 -32.12 -8.22
C ASP A 590 -14.22 -31.33 -9.05
N ALA A 591 -13.37 -32.07 -9.76
CA ALA A 591 -12.28 -31.50 -10.53
C ALA A 591 -12.75 -30.65 -11.73
N ASN A 592 -13.82 -31.06 -12.44
CA ASN A 592 -14.31 -30.31 -13.60
C ASN A 592 -14.99 -29.02 -13.18
N LEU A 593 -15.76 -29.04 -12.08
CA LEU A 593 -16.30 -27.81 -11.48
C LEU A 593 -15.18 -26.88 -11.01
N LEU A 594 -14.12 -27.42 -10.38
CA LEU A 594 -12.99 -26.59 -9.95
C LEU A 594 -12.24 -25.95 -11.13
N LEU A 595 -12.09 -26.65 -12.25
CA LEU A 595 -11.50 -26.08 -13.46
C LEU A 595 -12.37 -24.93 -14.04
N ALA A 596 -13.69 -25.11 -14.11
CA ALA A 596 -14.60 -24.06 -14.58
C ALA A 596 -14.59 -22.84 -13.63
N VAL A 597 -14.59 -23.06 -12.32
CA VAL A 597 -14.43 -21.98 -11.31
C VAL A 597 -13.10 -21.27 -11.50
N ALA A 598 -12.00 -21.96 -11.76
CA ALA A 598 -10.70 -21.33 -11.99
C ALA A 598 -10.69 -20.42 -13.23
N GLU A 599 -11.34 -20.83 -14.33
CA GLU A 599 -11.53 -19.95 -15.50
C GLU A 599 -12.24 -18.65 -15.12
N CYS A 600 -13.32 -18.72 -14.34
CA CYS A 600 -14.06 -17.56 -13.86
C CYS A 600 -13.18 -16.68 -12.95
N CYS A 601 -12.48 -17.28 -11.97
CA CYS A 601 -11.66 -16.55 -11.02
C CYS A 601 -10.49 -15.81 -11.71
N TYR A 602 -9.80 -16.46 -12.64
CA TYR A 602 -8.62 -15.87 -13.30
C TYR A 602 -8.96 -14.80 -14.36
N THR A 603 -10.23 -14.68 -14.74
CA THR A 603 -10.74 -13.63 -15.63
C THR A 603 -11.56 -12.55 -14.90
N SER A 604 -11.88 -12.78 -13.63
CA SER A 604 -12.66 -11.83 -12.82
C SER A 604 -11.88 -10.60 -12.43
N THR A 605 -12.59 -9.50 -12.18
CA THR A 605 -12.01 -8.24 -11.75
C THR A 605 -12.80 -7.63 -10.58
N ASN A 606 -12.11 -6.84 -9.75
CA ASN A 606 -12.68 -6.12 -8.61
C ASN A 606 -13.46 -7.01 -7.64
N CYS A 607 -12.98 -8.20 -7.38
CA CYS A 607 -13.64 -9.12 -6.45
C CYS A 607 -12.64 -9.98 -5.67
N VAL A 608 -13.12 -10.53 -4.58
CA VAL A 608 -12.46 -11.60 -3.81
C VAL A 608 -13.13 -12.92 -4.21
N ASN A 609 -12.35 -13.88 -4.66
CA ASN A 609 -12.82 -15.22 -5.01
C ASN A 609 -12.34 -16.21 -3.94
N ALA A 610 -13.26 -16.70 -3.10
CA ALA A 610 -12.96 -17.72 -2.11
C ALA A 610 -13.41 -19.09 -2.63
N VAL A 611 -12.46 -19.97 -2.91
CA VAL A 611 -12.69 -21.28 -3.51
C VAL A 611 -12.37 -22.39 -2.48
N PHE A 612 -13.38 -23.05 -1.97
CA PHE A 612 -13.25 -24.14 -1.00
C PHE A 612 -13.22 -25.47 -1.74
N ALA A 613 -12.04 -26.04 -1.94
CA ALA A 613 -11.83 -27.19 -2.82
C ALA A 613 -11.18 -28.40 -2.14
N GLY A 614 -11.63 -29.61 -2.52
CA GLY A 614 -11.12 -30.87 -2.00
C GLY A 614 -9.77 -31.24 -2.59
N LYS A 615 -8.82 -31.62 -1.71
CA LYS A 615 -7.49 -32.13 -2.09
C LYS A 615 -7.36 -33.64 -2.00
N GLN A 616 -8.38 -34.33 -1.51
CA GLN A 616 -8.41 -35.80 -1.45
C GLN A 616 -9.14 -36.37 -2.66
N PRO A 617 -8.82 -37.62 -3.04
CA PRO A 617 -9.51 -38.29 -4.15
C PRO A 617 -11.02 -38.32 -3.95
N ALA A 618 -11.76 -37.84 -4.95
CA ALA A 618 -13.22 -37.82 -4.97
C ALA A 618 -13.75 -38.17 -6.37
N PRO A 619 -14.98 -38.71 -6.48
CA PRO A 619 -15.60 -38.91 -7.77
C PRO A 619 -15.84 -37.60 -8.52
N THR A 620 -15.79 -37.64 -9.87
CA THR A 620 -16.19 -36.54 -10.73
C THR A 620 -17.62 -36.75 -11.20
N TRP A 621 -18.47 -35.71 -11.10
CA TRP A 621 -19.91 -35.82 -11.29
C TRP A 621 -20.40 -35.23 -12.61
N VAL A 622 -19.76 -34.16 -13.06
CA VAL A 622 -20.20 -33.39 -14.24
C VAL A 622 -19.08 -33.31 -15.29
N THR A 623 -19.44 -33.15 -16.55
CA THR A 623 -18.49 -32.79 -17.61
C THR A 623 -18.06 -31.33 -17.44
N LEU A 624 -17.00 -30.91 -18.12
CA LEU A 624 -16.55 -29.53 -18.10
C LEU A 624 -17.61 -28.58 -18.69
N ASP A 625 -18.33 -29.03 -19.73
CA ASP A 625 -19.40 -28.22 -20.35
C ASP A 625 -20.57 -28.02 -19.38
N GLU A 626 -21.02 -29.09 -18.69
CA GLU A 626 -22.05 -28.99 -17.64
C GLU A 626 -21.57 -28.08 -16.48
N ALA A 627 -20.29 -28.19 -16.09
CA ALA A 627 -19.70 -27.34 -15.06
C ALA A 627 -19.73 -25.84 -15.41
N ARG A 628 -19.50 -25.50 -16.69
CA ARG A 628 -19.57 -24.12 -17.18
C ARG A 628 -21.00 -23.58 -17.28
N GLU A 629 -21.99 -24.47 -17.48
CA GLU A 629 -23.42 -24.07 -17.49
C GLU A 629 -23.95 -23.73 -16.08
N GLU A 630 -23.31 -24.25 -15.03
CA GLU A 630 -23.68 -24.01 -13.62
C GLU A 630 -23.13 -22.68 -13.07
N LEU A 631 -22.14 -22.06 -13.71
CA LEU A 631 -21.47 -20.81 -13.30
C LEU A 631 -21.99 -19.60 -14.08
#